data_cd67b176207da8991644505e0cf203e9
#
_entry.id   cd67b176207da8991644505e0cf203e9
#
_cell.length_a   1.000
_cell.length_b   1.000
_cell.length_c   1.000
_cell.angle_alpha   90.00
_cell.angle_beta   90.00
_cell.angle_gamma   90.00
#
_symmetry.space_group_name_H-M   'P 1'
#
loop_
_entity.id
_entity.type
_entity.pdbx_description
1 polymer ?
#
loop_
_entity_poly.entity_id
_entity_poly.type
_entity_poly.pdbx_seq_one_letter_code
_entity_poly.pdbx_strand_id
1 'polypeptide(L)'
;MIKTVFTFLLLNSIIPVYAQYNTSVYNQYLDFNEARSKNQPNVALQKADSILHNPEKLPAKAQINFYRSLGKLYEDQNQPEKAIIYNEKVVAAVPDYYVSHRALGYLYLLPADALVEKINQNQTNPQEQEKYKTQYFNLIKTALPHLEKAEACDHDEQTLNLIKSLYQKLNDKTALASLDSRLKLLKANCIDLLTD
;
A
#
# COMPACT_ATOMS: atom_id res chain seq x y z
N MET A 1 68.45 -52.27 13.88
CA MET A 1 67.89 -50.94 14.23
C MET A 1 67.04 -50.49 13.06
N ILE A 2 65.74 -50.67 13.18
CA ILE A 2 64.76 -50.28 12.16
C ILE A 2 64.19 -48.90 12.55
N LYS A 3 64.42 -47.86 11.70
CA LYS A 3 63.88 -46.53 11.90
C LYS A 3 62.53 -46.49 11.19
N THR A 4 61.45 -46.43 11.97
CA THR A 4 60.13 -46.24 11.54
C THR A 4 59.86 -44.71 11.24
N VAL A 5 59.68 -44.37 9.97
CA VAL A 5 59.30 -43.02 9.55
C VAL A 5 57.78 -42.90 9.66
N PHE A 6 57.28 -42.07 10.58
CA PHE A 6 55.87 -41.75 10.71
C PHE A 6 55.55 -40.59 9.73
N THR A 7 54.86 -40.89 8.63
CA THR A 7 54.39 -39.87 7.69
C THR A 7 53.05 -39.34 8.17
N PHE A 8 53.01 -38.10 8.63
CA PHE A 8 51.81 -37.40 9.05
C PHE A 8 51.08 -36.92 7.79
N LEU A 9 49.97 -37.57 7.42
CA LEU A 9 49.06 -37.14 6.38
C LEU A 9 48.18 -35.99 6.95
N LEU A 10 48.49 -34.76 6.57
CA LEU A 10 47.63 -33.62 6.81
C LEU A 10 46.43 -33.72 5.86
N LEU A 11 45.28 -34.16 6.37
CA LEU A 11 43.98 -34.02 5.71
C LEU A 11 43.59 -32.54 5.72
N ASN A 12 43.83 -31.84 4.60
CA ASN A 12 43.22 -30.56 4.35
C ASN A 12 41.71 -30.78 4.12
N SER A 13 40.92 -30.61 5.17
CA SER A 13 39.45 -30.46 5.04
C SER A 13 39.17 -29.15 4.35
N ILE A 14 38.89 -29.21 3.05
CA ILE A 14 38.31 -28.11 2.29
C ILE A 14 36.89 -27.97 2.79
N ILE A 15 36.67 -27.06 3.75
CA ILE A 15 35.31 -26.61 4.12
C ILE A 15 34.84 -25.76 2.94
N PRO A 16 33.76 -26.16 2.21
CA PRO A 16 33.19 -25.27 1.21
C PRO A 16 32.67 -24.04 1.96
N VAL A 17 33.38 -22.92 1.80
CA VAL A 17 32.82 -21.61 2.12
C VAL A 17 31.69 -21.41 1.14
N TYR A 18 30.47 -21.73 1.56
CA TYR A 18 29.28 -21.21 0.89
C TYR A 18 29.39 -19.69 0.99
N ALA A 19 29.82 -19.09 -0.11
CA ALA A 19 29.74 -17.65 -0.26
C ALA A 19 28.29 -17.30 -0.03
N GLN A 20 28.01 -16.73 1.13
CA GLN A 20 26.73 -16.13 1.45
C GLN A 20 26.61 -14.99 0.44
N TYR A 21 25.88 -15.23 -0.66
CA TYR A 21 25.53 -14.20 -1.62
C TYR A 21 24.73 -13.16 -0.84
N ASN A 22 25.45 -12.17 -0.35
CA ASN A 22 24.84 -10.97 0.19
C ASN A 22 24.27 -10.22 -1.02
N THR A 23 23.11 -10.70 -1.50
CA THR A 23 22.40 -10.03 -2.58
C THR A 23 22.01 -8.67 -2.02
N SER A 24 22.53 -7.58 -2.59
CA SER A 24 22.17 -6.23 -2.19
C SER A 24 20.64 -6.11 -2.14
N VAL A 25 20.10 -5.31 -1.26
CA VAL A 25 18.64 -5.08 -1.16
C VAL A 25 18.05 -4.66 -2.52
N TYR A 26 18.85 -4.00 -3.35
CA TYR A 26 18.44 -3.61 -4.70
C TYR A 26 18.24 -4.81 -5.63
N ASN A 27 19.09 -5.85 -5.55
CA ASN A 27 18.87 -7.08 -6.32
C ASN A 27 17.60 -7.81 -5.86
N GLN A 28 17.31 -7.82 -4.54
CA GLN A 28 16.05 -8.36 -4.02
C GLN A 28 14.84 -7.58 -4.57
N TYR A 29 14.96 -6.26 -4.72
CA TYR A 29 13.94 -5.42 -5.34
C TYR A 29 13.74 -5.74 -6.83
N LEU A 30 14.81 -5.99 -7.58
CA LEU A 30 14.71 -6.46 -8.97
C LEU A 30 14.00 -7.82 -9.06
N ASP A 31 14.37 -8.78 -8.19
CA ASP A 31 13.70 -10.09 -8.10
C ASP A 31 12.21 -9.97 -7.76
N PHE A 32 11.86 -9.04 -6.84
CA PHE A 32 10.47 -8.73 -6.51
C PHE A 32 9.69 -8.24 -7.72
N ASN A 33 10.25 -7.31 -8.50
CA ASN A 33 9.61 -6.79 -9.70
C ASN A 33 9.49 -7.85 -10.79
N GLU A 34 10.49 -8.72 -10.95
CA GLU A 34 10.44 -9.85 -11.87
C GLU A 34 9.32 -10.83 -11.49
N ALA A 35 9.22 -11.22 -10.23
CA ALA A 35 8.15 -12.10 -9.75
C ALA A 35 6.75 -11.49 -10.00
N ARG A 36 6.59 -10.17 -9.80
CA ARG A 36 5.34 -9.47 -10.12
C ARG A 36 5.03 -9.51 -11.61
N SER A 37 6.01 -9.22 -12.47
CA SER A 37 5.83 -9.22 -13.94
C SER A 37 5.46 -10.60 -14.49
N LYS A 38 5.92 -11.66 -13.81
CA LYS A 38 5.58 -13.07 -14.12
C LYS A 38 4.26 -13.53 -13.48
N ASN A 39 3.51 -12.64 -12.85
CA ASN A 39 2.26 -12.95 -12.13
C ASN A 39 2.44 -14.06 -11.07
N GLN A 40 3.51 -13.96 -10.28
CA GLN A 40 3.87 -14.88 -9.19
C GLN A 40 3.70 -14.19 -7.82
N PRO A 41 2.46 -13.94 -7.36
CA PRO A 41 2.22 -13.10 -6.17
C PRO A 41 2.87 -13.63 -4.90
N ASN A 42 2.85 -14.95 -4.68
CA ASN A 42 3.45 -15.55 -3.47
C ASN A 42 4.98 -15.38 -3.45
N VAL A 43 5.64 -15.53 -4.61
CA VAL A 43 7.08 -15.30 -4.73
C VAL A 43 7.40 -13.83 -4.51
N ALA A 44 6.60 -12.93 -5.11
CA ALA A 44 6.76 -11.50 -4.91
C ALA A 44 6.59 -11.11 -3.43
N LEU A 45 5.59 -11.63 -2.72
CA LEU A 45 5.41 -11.39 -1.28
C LEU A 45 6.59 -11.90 -0.44
N GLN A 46 7.14 -13.07 -0.76
CA GLN A 46 8.33 -13.58 -0.08
C GLN A 46 9.56 -12.67 -0.30
N LYS A 47 9.76 -12.18 -1.54
CA LYS A 47 10.83 -11.22 -1.84
C LYS A 47 10.61 -9.89 -1.13
N ALA A 48 9.35 -9.41 -1.08
CA ALA A 48 9.01 -8.20 -0.35
C ALA A 48 9.32 -8.31 1.15
N ASP A 49 9.00 -9.44 1.76
CA ASP A 49 9.33 -9.71 3.16
C ASP A 49 10.85 -9.63 3.42
N SER A 50 11.65 -10.22 2.54
CA SER A 50 13.11 -10.14 2.60
C SER A 50 13.64 -8.70 2.51
N ILE A 51 13.04 -7.86 1.65
CA ILE A 51 13.39 -6.43 1.51
C ILE A 51 13.03 -5.65 2.78
N LEU A 52 11.83 -5.89 3.33
CA LEU A 52 11.34 -5.19 4.51
C LEU A 52 12.18 -5.45 5.77
N HIS A 53 12.72 -6.66 5.90
CA HIS A 53 13.57 -7.07 7.02
C HIS A 53 15.07 -6.88 6.78
N ASN A 54 15.47 -6.41 5.56
CA ASN A 54 16.87 -6.16 5.27
C ASN A 54 17.37 -4.93 6.05
N PRO A 55 18.53 -4.99 6.72
CA PRO A 55 19.13 -3.83 7.38
C PRO A 55 19.55 -2.73 6.39
N GLU A 56 19.97 -3.10 5.18
CA GLU A 56 20.21 -2.17 4.08
C GLU A 56 18.87 -1.62 3.55
N LYS A 57 18.84 -0.34 3.21
CA LYS A 57 17.62 0.31 2.69
C LYS A 57 17.75 0.54 1.18
N LEU A 58 16.62 0.44 0.50
CA LEU A 58 16.54 0.84 -0.91
C LEU A 58 16.84 2.35 -1.05
N PRO A 59 17.41 2.78 -2.20
CA PRO A 59 17.42 4.19 -2.56
C PRO A 59 16.02 4.80 -2.49
N ALA A 60 15.89 6.06 -2.09
CA ALA A 60 14.61 6.69 -1.75
C ALA A 60 13.54 6.51 -2.84
N LYS A 61 13.89 6.72 -4.10
CA LYS A 61 12.93 6.55 -5.21
C LYS A 61 12.51 5.08 -5.40
N ALA A 62 13.46 4.13 -5.37
CA ALA A 62 13.17 2.70 -5.44
C ALA A 62 12.30 2.24 -4.26
N GLN A 63 12.52 2.81 -3.07
CA GLN A 63 11.70 2.54 -1.89
C GLN A 63 10.23 2.95 -2.09
N ILE A 64 10.00 4.12 -2.67
CA ILE A 64 8.64 4.61 -2.97
C ILE A 64 7.97 3.72 -4.03
N ASN A 65 8.68 3.37 -5.11
CA ASN A 65 8.20 2.46 -6.14
C ASN A 65 7.91 1.05 -5.59
N PHE A 66 8.76 0.58 -4.67
CA PHE A 66 8.53 -0.67 -3.95
C PHE A 66 7.24 -0.61 -3.12
N TYR A 67 7.02 0.45 -2.34
CA TYR A 67 5.80 0.60 -1.53
C TYR A 67 4.55 0.66 -2.41
N ARG A 68 4.57 1.45 -3.50
CA ARG A 68 3.46 1.48 -4.47
C ARG A 68 3.13 0.09 -4.99
N SER A 69 4.17 -0.62 -5.41
CA SER A 69 4.04 -1.96 -5.98
C SER A 69 3.53 -2.99 -4.97
N LEU A 70 3.98 -2.87 -3.72
CA LEU A 70 3.56 -3.74 -2.63
C LEU A 70 2.13 -3.44 -2.18
N GLY A 71 1.74 -2.15 -2.14
CA GLY A 71 0.35 -1.75 -1.89
C GLY A 71 -0.60 -2.37 -2.90
N LYS A 72 -0.30 -2.26 -4.20
CA LYS A 72 -1.08 -2.89 -5.27
C LYS A 72 -1.12 -4.41 -5.15
N LEU A 73 0.01 -5.05 -4.82
CA LEU A 73 0.06 -6.50 -4.64
C LEU A 73 -0.84 -6.96 -3.49
N TYR A 74 -0.87 -6.25 -2.36
CA TYR A 74 -1.77 -6.57 -1.25
C TYR A 74 -3.24 -6.33 -1.58
N GLU A 75 -3.55 -5.29 -2.36
CA GLU A 75 -4.91 -5.06 -2.88
C GLU A 75 -5.37 -6.24 -3.73
N ASP A 76 -4.54 -6.69 -4.70
CA ASP A 76 -4.84 -7.84 -5.56
C ASP A 76 -4.96 -9.17 -4.80
N GLN A 77 -4.35 -9.26 -3.62
CA GLN A 77 -4.45 -10.41 -2.71
C GLN A 77 -5.57 -10.26 -1.66
N ASN A 78 -6.47 -9.27 -1.82
CA ASN A 78 -7.57 -9.00 -0.90
C ASN A 78 -7.10 -8.81 0.56
N GLN A 79 -5.99 -8.07 0.75
CA GLN A 79 -5.43 -7.70 2.05
C GLN A 79 -5.46 -6.16 2.22
N PRO A 80 -6.66 -5.55 2.34
CA PRO A 80 -6.85 -4.10 2.26
C PRO A 80 -6.10 -3.33 3.36
N GLU A 81 -6.00 -3.86 4.57
CA GLU A 81 -5.30 -3.19 5.67
C GLU A 81 -3.82 -3.01 5.35
N LYS A 82 -3.19 -4.01 4.75
CA LYS A 82 -1.78 -3.89 4.32
C LYS A 82 -1.65 -2.98 3.11
N ALA A 83 -2.59 -3.05 2.16
CA ALA A 83 -2.61 -2.16 1.01
C ALA A 83 -2.69 -0.69 1.44
N ILE A 84 -3.53 -0.35 2.44
CA ILE A 84 -3.62 0.99 3.03
C ILE A 84 -2.26 1.44 3.55
N ILE A 85 -1.60 0.64 4.41
CA ILE A 85 -0.30 0.98 5.01
C ILE A 85 0.73 1.39 3.97
N TYR A 86 0.83 0.66 2.85
CA TYR A 86 1.84 0.96 1.83
C TYR A 86 1.44 2.12 0.93
N ASN A 87 0.15 2.28 0.58
CA ASN A 87 -0.31 3.46 -0.13
C ASN A 87 -0.17 4.74 0.72
N GLU A 88 -0.41 4.70 2.04
CA GLU A 88 -0.13 5.82 2.95
C GLU A 88 1.34 6.22 2.94
N LYS A 89 2.28 5.24 2.95
CA LYS A 89 3.72 5.53 2.82
C LYS A 89 4.05 6.22 1.50
N VAL A 90 3.38 5.86 0.42
CA VAL A 90 3.57 6.52 -0.89
C VAL A 90 3.06 7.96 -0.86
N VAL A 91 1.84 8.21 -0.39
CA VAL A 91 1.29 9.58 -0.36
C VAL A 91 1.98 10.48 0.66
N ALA A 92 2.54 9.92 1.74
CA ALA A 92 3.38 10.66 2.68
C ALA A 92 4.70 11.13 2.02
N ALA A 93 5.28 10.32 1.13
CA ALA A 93 6.52 10.66 0.42
C ALA A 93 6.27 11.51 -0.85
N VAL A 94 5.16 11.27 -1.55
CA VAL A 94 4.76 11.95 -2.80
C VAL A 94 3.27 12.35 -2.71
N PRO A 95 2.95 13.47 -2.03
CA PRO A 95 1.55 13.87 -1.77
C PRO A 95 0.71 14.13 -3.02
N ASP A 96 1.34 14.33 -4.17
CA ASP A 96 0.66 14.61 -5.43
C ASP A 96 0.47 13.38 -6.33
N TYR A 97 0.89 12.19 -5.86
CA TYR A 97 0.71 10.93 -6.59
C TYR A 97 -0.72 10.42 -6.46
N TYR A 98 -1.57 10.83 -7.41
CA TYR A 98 -3.01 10.58 -7.32
C TYR A 98 -3.43 9.10 -7.43
N VAL A 99 -2.60 8.23 -8.01
CA VAL A 99 -2.90 6.80 -8.14
C VAL A 99 -3.02 6.12 -6.76
N SER A 100 -2.13 6.45 -5.81
CA SER A 100 -2.25 5.95 -4.44
C SER A 100 -3.39 6.63 -3.68
N HIS A 101 -3.71 7.89 -3.97
CA HIS A 101 -4.91 8.54 -3.44
C HIS A 101 -6.18 7.82 -3.91
N ARG A 102 -6.28 7.46 -5.18
CA ARG A 102 -7.42 6.66 -5.69
C ARG A 102 -7.55 5.35 -4.93
N ALA A 103 -6.46 4.59 -4.78
CA ALA A 103 -6.46 3.35 -4.04
C ALA A 103 -6.95 3.55 -2.59
N LEU A 104 -6.39 4.53 -1.86
CA LEU A 104 -6.78 4.83 -0.49
C LEU A 104 -8.25 5.23 -0.35
N GLY A 105 -8.75 6.08 -1.26
CA GLY A 105 -10.14 6.51 -1.25
C GLY A 105 -11.13 5.32 -1.28
N TYR A 106 -10.90 4.35 -2.13
CA TYR A 106 -11.74 3.16 -2.22
C TYR A 106 -11.46 2.16 -1.08
N LEU A 107 -10.19 1.93 -0.71
CA LEU A 107 -9.82 1.00 0.36
C LEU A 107 -10.43 1.39 1.71
N TYR A 108 -10.44 2.69 2.06
CA TYR A 108 -11.06 3.17 3.29
C TYR A 108 -12.58 2.97 3.32
N LEU A 109 -13.24 2.91 2.16
CA LEU A 109 -14.69 2.68 2.08
C LEU A 109 -15.09 1.21 2.11
N LEU A 110 -14.17 0.25 1.98
CA LEU A 110 -14.49 -1.18 1.97
C LEU A 110 -15.36 -1.63 3.15
N PRO A 111 -15.16 -1.16 4.42
CA PRO A 111 -16.02 -1.56 5.54
C PRO A 111 -17.38 -0.84 5.59
N ALA A 112 -17.67 0.09 4.67
CA ALA A 112 -18.84 0.97 4.77
C ALA A 112 -20.17 0.20 4.75
N ASP A 113 -20.32 -0.78 3.85
CA ASP A 113 -21.56 -1.54 3.74
C ASP A 113 -21.83 -2.39 4.99
N ALA A 114 -20.81 -3.01 5.55
CA ALA A 114 -20.92 -3.76 6.80
C ALA A 114 -21.32 -2.85 7.99
N LEU A 115 -20.84 -1.60 8.01
CA LEU A 115 -21.25 -0.62 9.02
C LEU A 115 -22.71 -0.18 8.83
N VAL A 116 -23.15 0.03 7.59
CA VAL A 116 -24.56 0.34 7.29
C VAL A 116 -25.48 -0.81 7.76
N GLU A 117 -25.08 -2.04 7.51
CA GLU A 117 -25.83 -3.19 8.00
C GLU A 117 -25.91 -3.21 9.55
N LYS A 118 -24.80 -2.98 10.25
CA LYS A 118 -24.78 -2.87 11.72
C LYS A 118 -25.66 -1.72 12.25
N ILE A 119 -25.67 -0.58 11.58
CA ILE A 119 -26.56 0.56 11.92
C ILE A 119 -28.02 0.12 11.82
N ASN A 120 -28.39 -0.61 10.76
CA ASN A 120 -29.76 -1.07 10.55
C ASN A 120 -30.18 -2.16 11.55
N GLN A 121 -29.26 -3.04 11.92
CA GLN A 121 -29.52 -4.10 12.90
C GLN A 121 -29.70 -3.58 14.35
N ASN A 122 -29.17 -2.39 14.65
CA ASN A 122 -29.16 -1.81 15.99
C ASN A 122 -30.17 -0.66 16.18
N GLN A 123 -31.29 -0.64 15.43
CA GLN A 123 -32.29 0.42 15.52
C GLN A 123 -32.93 0.56 16.90
N THR A 124 -33.01 -0.53 17.67
CA THR A 124 -33.56 -0.56 19.03
C THR A 124 -32.50 -0.29 20.11
N ASN A 125 -31.23 -0.17 19.76
CA ASN A 125 -30.12 0.16 20.65
C ASN A 125 -29.44 1.46 20.20
N PRO A 126 -29.91 2.63 20.65
CA PRO A 126 -29.39 3.93 20.17
C PRO A 126 -27.88 4.12 20.40
N GLN A 127 -27.32 3.56 21.48
CA GLN A 127 -25.90 3.71 21.81
C GLN A 127 -25.02 2.94 20.80
N GLU A 128 -25.32 1.69 20.49
CA GLU A 128 -24.59 0.90 19.50
C GLU A 128 -24.80 1.45 18.08
N GLN A 129 -26.03 1.88 17.76
CA GLN A 129 -26.32 2.52 16.48
C GLN A 129 -25.46 3.77 16.26
N GLU A 130 -25.35 4.66 17.27
CA GLU A 130 -24.57 5.90 17.17
C GLU A 130 -23.07 5.61 17.06
N LYS A 131 -22.58 4.61 17.75
CA LYS A 131 -21.21 4.12 17.60
C LYS A 131 -20.88 3.70 16.16
N TYR A 132 -21.74 2.91 15.52
CA TYR A 132 -21.52 2.49 14.13
C TYR A 132 -21.71 3.63 13.14
N LYS A 133 -22.64 4.58 13.37
CA LYS A 133 -22.74 5.80 12.58
C LYS A 133 -21.47 6.64 12.65
N THR A 134 -20.90 6.80 13.85
CA THR A 134 -19.65 7.52 14.04
C THR A 134 -18.51 6.86 13.25
N GLN A 135 -18.38 5.53 13.31
CA GLN A 135 -17.38 4.79 12.53
C GLN A 135 -17.59 5.00 11.03
N TYR A 136 -18.82 4.88 10.54
CA TYR A 136 -19.17 5.07 9.14
C TYR A 136 -18.82 6.49 8.66
N PHE A 137 -19.16 7.52 9.42
CA PHE A 137 -18.83 8.91 9.06
C PHE A 137 -17.31 9.17 9.09
N ASN A 138 -16.60 8.55 9.99
CA ASN A 138 -15.14 8.64 10.03
C ASN A 138 -14.49 8.02 8.79
N LEU A 139 -14.97 6.86 8.32
CA LEU A 139 -14.50 6.28 7.06
C LEU A 139 -14.71 7.24 5.89
N ILE A 140 -15.91 7.80 5.76
CA ILE A 140 -16.22 8.77 4.70
C ILE A 140 -15.28 9.97 4.76
N LYS A 141 -15.10 10.57 5.95
CA LYS A 141 -14.23 11.74 6.13
C LYS A 141 -12.77 11.44 5.79
N THR A 142 -12.32 10.22 6.08
CA THR A 142 -10.95 9.78 5.72
C THR A 142 -10.82 9.54 4.21
N ALA A 143 -11.82 8.94 3.57
CA ALA A 143 -11.78 8.62 2.15
C ALA A 143 -11.88 9.85 1.23
N LEU A 144 -12.72 10.84 1.61
CA LEU A 144 -13.07 11.98 0.77
C LEU A 144 -11.87 12.78 0.24
N PRO A 145 -10.85 13.19 1.04
CA PRO A 145 -9.69 13.93 0.54
C PRO A 145 -8.91 13.14 -0.51
N HIS A 146 -8.83 11.84 -0.37
CA HIS A 146 -8.16 10.95 -1.31
C HIS A 146 -8.94 10.82 -2.61
N LEU A 147 -10.25 10.63 -2.54
CA LEU A 147 -11.11 10.59 -3.73
C LEU A 147 -11.10 11.93 -4.48
N GLU A 148 -11.15 13.07 -3.78
CA GLU A 148 -11.07 14.39 -4.40
C GLU A 148 -9.74 14.61 -5.12
N LYS A 149 -8.61 14.22 -4.51
CA LYS A 149 -7.30 14.32 -5.17
C LYS A 149 -7.25 13.46 -6.43
N ALA A 150 -7.75 12.23 -6.36
CA ALA A 150 -7.80 11.32 -7.51
C ALA A 150 -8.70 11.87 -8.63
N GLU A 151 -9.90 12.35 -8.28
CA GLU A 151 -10.87 12.92 -9.21
C GLU A 151 -10.34 14.19 -9.89
N ALA A 152 -9.67 15.06 -9.13
CA ALA A 152 -9.07 16.29 -9.66
C ALA A 152 -8.00 16.02 -10.71
N CYS A 153 -7.22 14.94 -10.53
CA CYS A 153 -6.09 14.62 -11.40
C CYS A 153 -6.49 13.76 -12.60
N ASP A 154 -7.44 12.85 -12.40
CA ASP A 154 -7.88 11.91 -13.43
C ASP A 154 -9.39 11.70 -13.25
N HIS A 155 -10.15 12.48 -14.02
CA HIS A 155 -11.61 12.53 -13.94
C HIS A 155 -12.27 11.19 -14.24
N ASP A 156 -13.12 10.74 -13.31
CA ASP A 156 -13.98 9.58 -13.46
C ASP A 156 -15.39 9.86 -12.92
N GLU A 157 -16.39 9.78 -13.79
CA GLU A 157 -17.78 10.10 -13.47
C GLU A 157 -18.31 9.29 -12.26
N GLN A 158 -17.87 8.03 -12.11
CA GLN A 158 -18.30 7.19 -11.00
C GLN A 158 -17.69 7.70 -9.68
N THR A 159 -16.40 8.08 -9.69
CA THR A 159 -15.72 8.68 -8.55
C THR A 159 -16.35 10.01 -8.16
N LEU A 160 -16.66 10.87 -9.14
CA LEU A 160 -17.32 12.16 -8.88
C LEU A 160 -18.70 11.97 -8.22
N ASN A 161 -19.51 11.05 -8.74
CA ASN A 161 -20.81 10.75 -8.20
C ASN A 161 -20.72 10.13 -6.79
N LEU A 162 -19.72 9.28 -6.54
CA LEU A 162 -19.42 8.76 -5.20
C LEU A 162 -19.12 9.91 -4.22
N ILE A 163 -18.20 10.82 -4.56
CA ILE A 163 -17.85 11.98 -3.73
C ILE A 163 -19.11 12.80 -3.38
N LYS A 164 -19.93 13.13 -4.37
CA LYS A 164 -21.18 13.87 -4.15
C LYS A 164 -22.12 13.13 -3.19
N SER A 165 -22.31 11.82 -3.38
CA SER A 165 -23.12 10.97 -2.51
C SER A 165 -22.58 10.93 -1.06
N LEU A 166 -21.26 10.84 -0.88
CA LEU A 166 -20.64 10.84 0.44
C LEU A 166 -20.85 12.16 1.19
N TYR A 167 -20.75 13.31 0.51
CA TYR A 167 -21.08 14.61 1.11
C TYR A 167 -22.56 14.73 1.48
N GLN A 168 -23.46 14.20 0.65
CA GLN A 168 -24.88 14.13 0.99
C GLN A 168 -25.15 13.29 2.25
N LYS A 169 -24.48 12.14 2.37
CA LYS A 169 -24.59 11.27 3.55
C LYS A 169 -24.06 11.94 4.82
N LEU A 170 -23.03 12.79 4.71
CA LEU A 170 -22.54 13.62 5.82
C LEU A 170 -23.44 14.83 6.10
N ASN A 171 -24.43 15.12 5.24
CA ASN A 171 -25.22 16.35 5.23
C ASN A 171 -24.34 17.64 5.16
N ASP A 172 -23.17 17.53 4.51
CA ASP A 172 -22.23 18.64 4.35
C ASP A 172 -22.50 19.39 3.04
N LYS A 173 -23.52 20.24 3.08
CA LYS A 173 -23.95 21.06 1.94
C LYS A 173 -22.86 22.06 1.53
N THR A 174 -22.09 22.59 2.50
CA THR A 174 -21.03 23.57 2.25
C THR A 174 -19.88 22.95 1.46
N ALA A 175 -19.42 21.78 1.90
CA ALA A 175 -18.39 21.05 1.17
C ALA A 175 -18.86 20.62 -0.22
N LEU A 176 -20.13 20.19 -0.36
CA LEU A 176 -20.70 19.83 -1.66
C LEU A 176 -20.74 21.04 -2.60
N ALA A 177 -21.17 22.21 -2.12
CA ALA A 177 -21.27 23.43 -2.94
C ALA A 177 -19.90 23.96 -3.40
N SER A 178 -18.82 23.71 -2.63
CA SER A 178 -17.46 24.15 -2.97
C SER A 178 -16.62 23.07 -3.69
N LEU A 179 -17.18 21.92 -4.00
CA LEU A 179 -16.46 20.76 -4.58
C LEU A 179 -15.69 21.13 -5.86
N ASP A 180 -16.35 21.75 -6.84
CA ASP A 180 -15.72 22.09 -8.13
C ASP A 180 -14.52 23.02 -7.95
N SER A 181 -14.62 24.00 -7.02
CA SER A 181 -13.52 24.90 -6.71
C SER A 181 -12.33 24.16 -6.07
N ARG A 182 -12.59 23.21 -5.18
CA ARG A 182 -11.54 22.39 -4.56
C ARG A 182 -10.88 21.46 -5.58
N LEU A 183 -11.66 20.79 -6.42
CA LEU A 183 -11.09 19.94 -7.48
C LEU A 183 -10.20 20.73 -8.43
N LYS A 184 -10.60 21.97 -8.78
CA LYS A 184 -9.76 22.85 -9.60
C LYS A 184 -8.43 23.19 -8.93
N LEU A 185 -8.41 23.45 -7.62
CA LEU A 185 -7.18 23.69 -6.86
C LEU A 185 -6.30 22.45 -6.78
N LEU A 186 -6.88 21.29 -6.50
CA LEU A 186 -6.17 20.02 -6.38
C LEU A 186 -5.53 19.55 -7.70
N LYS A 187 -6.09 19.99 -8.83
CA LYS A 187 -5.59 19.67 -10.18
C LYS A 187 -4.24 20.33 -10.48
N ALA A 188 -3.85 21.36 -9.76
CA ALA A 188 -2.62 22.12 -10.04
C ALA A 188 -1.34 21.25 -9.94
N ASN A 189 -1.35 20.25 -9.09
CA ASN A 189 -0.20 19.37 -8.84
C ASN A 189 -0.67 17.90 -8.94
N CYS A 190 -0.45 17.28 -10.09
CA CYS A 190 -0.81 15.87 -10.31
C CYS A 190 0.42 15.11 -10.80
N ILE A 191 0.71 14.01 -10.12
CA ILE A 191 1.75 13.05 -10.50
C ILE A 191 1.07 11.71 -10.76
N ASP A 192 1.25 11.16 -11.95
CA ASP A 192 0.71 9.87 -12.39
C ASP A 192 1.77 8.79 -12.48
N LEU A 193 3.06 9.17 -12.59
CA LEU A 193 4.19 8.29 -12.73
C LEU A 193 5.26 8.58 -11.68
N LEU A 194 5.64 7.55 -10.94
CA LEU A 194 6.82 7.59 -10.06
C LEU A 194 8.05 7.21 -10.90
N THR A 195 8.99 8.13 -11.03
CA THR A 195 10.26 7.89 -11.74
C THR A 195 11.33 7.40 -10.78
N ASP A 196 12.13 6.43 -11.21
CA ASP A 196 13.31 5.93 -10.47
C ASP A 196 14.46 6.94 -10.41
#